data_5e7ca8f0f526ac11d1b69fb5addf661f
#
_entry.id   5e7ca8f0f526ac11d1b69fb5addf661f
#
_cell.length_a   1.000
_cell.length_b   1.000
_cell.length_c   1.000
_cell.angle_alpha   90.00
_cell.angle_beta   90.00
_cell.angle_gamma   90.00
#
_symmetry.space_group_name_H-M   'P 1'
#
loop_
_entity.id
_entity.type
_entity.pdbx_description
1 polymer ?
#
loop_
_entity_poly.entity_id
_entity_poly.type
_entity_poly.pdbx_seq_one_letter_code
_entity_poly.pdbx_strand_id
1 'polypeptide(L)'
;NYNIRHLDIFYNDNGTLRLDTAQSNLIPIYPALVQWVDLNNDGYLDLVAIGSDATETLGMRIFLNNSSFVLSDGFTWNSEIYGVTAGGISFADYNNDGYEDFALTGKNSDDELVTYIVKNAIQSFIVEHTKPGVYFGRPAWGDYDSDGDLDLLVTGQSGITVGGLGSDPITQVYAQNDDGVFIIDETRS
;
A
#
# COMPACT_ATOMS: atom_id res chain seq x y z
N ASN A 1 11.68 -8.07 28.19
CA ASN A 1 10.47 -8.29 27.38
C ASN A 1 10.26 -7.11 26.44
N TYR A 2 10.86 -7.17 25.24
CA TYR A 2 10.77 -6.09 24.22
C TYR A 2 9.85 -6.45 23.05
N ASN A 3 8.84 -7.30 23.25
CA ASN A 3 7.97 -7.77 22.16
C ASN A 3 6.50 -7.40 22.36
N ILE A 4 6.21 -6.21 22.86
CA ILE A 4 4.85 -5.70 22.81
C ILE A 4 4.75 -4.86 21.52
N ARG A 5 4.15 -5.44 20.50
CA ARG A 5 3.78 -4.72 19.26
C ARG A 5 2.44 -4.06 19.52
N HIS A 6 2.30 -2.80 19.17
CA HIS A 6 1.06 -2.05 19.31
C HIS A 6 0.70 -1.39 17.99
N LEU A 7 -0.58 -1.34 17.71
CA LEU A 7 -1.17 -0.44 16.72
C LEU A 7 -2.10 0.48 17.50
N ASP A 8 -1.62 1.69 17.78
CA ASP A 8 -2.34 2.67 18.56
C ASP A 8 -2.94 3.74 17.63
N ILE A 9 -4.21 4.06 17.85
CA ILE A 9 -4.89 5.13 17.15
C ILE A 9 -5.07 6.31 18.12
N PHE A 10 -4.70 7.50 17.67
CA PHE A 10 -4.91 8.74 18.39
C PHE A 10 -5.90 9.61 17.63
N TYR A 11 -6.95 10.05 18.31
CA TYR A 11 -7.85 11.06 17.77
C TYR A 11 -7.50 12.46 18.28
N ASN A 12 -7.82 13.46 17.47
CA ASN A 12 -7.61 14.85 17.83
C ASN A 12 -8.85 15.40 18.56
N ASP A 13 -8.70 15.68 19.86
CA ASP A 13 -9.70 16.33 20.68
C ASP A 13 -9.31 17.81 20.86
N ASN A 14 -9.83 18.67 19.99
CA ASN A 14 -9.61 20.12 20.04
C ASN A 14 -8.12 20.53 20.15
N GLY A 15 -7.26 19.90 19.36
CA GLY A 15 -5.82 20.16 19.32
C GLY A 15 -4.99 19.30 20.28
N THR A 16 -5.63 18.41 21.03
CA THR A 16 -4.95 17.44 21.90
C THR A 16 -5.12 16.04 21.35
N LEU A 17 -4.00 15.33 21.10
CA LEU A 17 -4.05 13.92 20.71
C LEU A 17 -4.35 13.04 21.92
N ARG A 18 -5.40 12.24 21.81
CA ARG A 18 -5.80 11.26 22.82
C ARG A 18 -5.79 9.86 22.24
N LEU A 19 -5.30 8.90 23.02
CA LEU A 19 -5.33 7.49 22.65
C LEU A 19 -6.80 7.02 22.59
N ASP A 20 -7.16 6.41 21.45
CA ASP A 20 -8.46 5.75 21.29
C ASP A 20 -8.39 4.35 21.89
N THR A 21 -8.85 4.21 23.12
CA THR A 21 -8.83 2.94 23.84
C THR A 21 -9.89 1.94 23.33
N ALA A 22 -10.87 2.39 22.53
CA ALA A 22 -11.84 1.50 21.90
C ALA A 22 -11.21 0.66 20.80
N GLN A 23 -10.10 1.13 20.22
CA GLN A 23 -9.34 0.47 19.15
C GLN A 23 -8.14 -0.34 19.66
N SER A 24 -8.00 -0.54 20.95
CA SER A 24 -6.84 -1.20 21.57
C SER A 24 -6.66 -2.69 21.23
N ASN A 25 -7.63 -3.29 20.56
CA ASN A 25 -7.61 -4.71 20.16
C ASN A 25 -7.18 -4.94 18.70
N LEU A 26 -6.74 -3.89 18.00
CA LEU A 26 -6.24 -4.05 16.64
C LEU A 26 -5.00 -4.93 16.63
N ILE A 27 -4.93 -5.87 15.69
CA ILE A 27 -3.82 -6.81 15.58
C ILE A 27 -2.58 -6.06 15.11
N PRO A 28 -1.50 -6.00 15.88
CA PRO A 28 -0.30 -5.26 15.52
C PRO A 28 0.45 -5.91 14.38
N ILE A 29 0.97 -5.09 13.47
CA ILE A 29 1.79 -5.46 12.32
C ILE A 29 3.14 -4.74 12.42
N TYR A 30 4.25 -5.41 12.04
CA TYR A 30 5.58 -4.82 12.10
C TYR A 30 6.52 -5.35 10.98
N PRO A 31 7.39 -4.51 10.42
CA PRO A 31 7.27 -3.05 10.33
C PRO A 31 6.03 -2.70 9.50
N ALA A 32 5.31 -1.65 9.84
CA ALA A 32 4.03 -1.36 9.19
C ALA A 32 4.14 -0.17 8.23
N LEU A 33 3.56 -0.33 7.04
CA LEU A 33 3.04 0.75 6.24
C LEU A 33 1.58 0.93 6.65
N VAL A 34 1.17 2.13 6.97
CA VAL A 34 -0.22 2.41 7.34
C VAL A 34 -0.75 3.57 6.51
N GLN A 35 -1.99 3.44 6.06
CA GLN A 35 -2.66 4.46 5.26
C GLN A 35 -4.14 4.50 5.61
N TRP A 36 -4.69 5.71 5.69
CA TRP A 36 -6.12 5.95 5.75
C TRP A 36 -6.66 6.14 4.34
N VAL A 37 -7.76 5.47 4.02
CA VAL A 37 -8.42 5.53 2.70
C VAL A 37 -9.87 5.06 2.84
N ASP A 38 -10.80 5.63 2.09
CA ASP A 38 -12.19 5.15 2.01
C ASP A 38 -12.28 4.07 0.92
N LEU A 39 -12.12 2.80 1.32
CA LEU A 39 -12.04 1.68 0.38
C LEU A 39 -13.40 1.20 -0.14
N ASN A 40 -14.47 1.49 0.61
CA ASN A 40 -15.80 0.99 0.31
C ASN A 40 -16.77 2.11 -0.11
N ASN A 41 -16.29 3.36 -0.21
CA ASN A 41 -17.06 4.54 -0.57
C ASN A 41 -18.25 4.82 0.37
N ASP A 42 -18.09 4.54 1.67
CA ASP A 42 -19.13 4.82 2.67
C ASP A 42 -18.96 6.20 3.34
N GLY A 43 -17.90 6.93 2.99
CA GLY A 43 -17.57 8.26 3.50
C GLY A 43 -16.76 8.25 4.80
N TYR A 44 -16.35 7.08 5.29
CA TYR A 44 -15.49 6.93 6.45
C TYR A 44 -14.14 6.35 6.03
N LEU A 45 -13.04 6.93 6.54
CA LEU A 45 -11.72 6.42 6.23
C LEU A 45 -11.49 5.08 6.93
N ASP A 46 -11.15 4.07 6.15
CA ASP A 46 -10.68 2.77 6.59
C ASP A 46 -9.18 2.79 6.86
N LEU A 47 -8.66 1.82 7.60
CA LEU A 47 -7.25 1.69 7.88
C LEU A 47 -6.66 0.49 7.13
N VAL A 48 -5.66 0.75 6.30
CA VAL A 48 -4.84 -0.28 5.67
C VAL A 48 -3.50 -0.35 6.39
N ALA A 49 -3.08 -1.56 6.78
CA ALA A 49 -1.80 -1.81 7.43
C ALA A 49 -1.09 -3.01 6.78
N ILE A 50 0.17 -2.83 6.36
CA ILE A 50 0.98 -3.82 5.65
C ILE A 50 2.25 -4.10 6.45
N GLY A 51 2.58 -5.37 6.63
CA GLY A 51 3.76 -5.80 7.38
C GLY A 51 3.62 -7.25 7.84
N SER A 52 4.41 -7.66 8.83
CA SER A 52 4.36 -9.00 9.39
C SER A 52 3.57 -9.02 10.70
N ASP A 53 2.79 -10.05 10.90
CA ASP A 53 2.11 -10.32 12.17
C ASP A 53 3.05 -10.91 13.23
N ALA A 54 2.49 -11.37 14.36
CA ALA A 54 3.26 -11.98 15.45
C ALA A 54 3.90 -13.33 15.08
N THR A 55 3.44 -13.96 14.00
CA THR A 55 4.00 -15.23 13.46
C THR A 55 5.02 -14.98 12.36
N GLU A 56 5.39 -13.72 12.12
CA GLU A 56 6.27 -13.27 11.03
C GLU A 56 5.68 -13.50 9.63
N THR A 57 4.38 -13.77 9.55
CA THR A 57 3.67 -13.87 8.29
C THR A 57 3.45 -12.47 7.71
N LEU A 58 4.02 -12.25 6.54
CA LEU A 58 3.87 -10.99 5.79
C LEU A 58 2.47 -10.90 5.20
N GLY A 59 1.83 -9.77 5.37
CA GLY A 59 0.48 -9.56 4.86
C GLY A 59 0.04 -8.11 4.94
N MET A 60 -1.14 -7.85 4.44
CA MET A 60 -1.85 -6.58 4.59
C MET A 60 -3.12 -6.86 5.39
N ARG A 61 -3.53 -5.96 6.22
CA ARG A 61 -4.79 -5.97 6.95
C ARG A 61 -5.58 -4.73 6.63
N ILE A 62 -6.87 -4.91 6.50
CA ILE A 62 -7.82 -3.82 6.29
C ILE A 62 -8.77 -3.84 7.46
N PHE A 63 -8.91 -2.69 8.08
CA PHE A 63 -9.88 -2.46 9.13
C PHE A 63 -10.90 -1.46 8.60
N LEU A 64 -12.12 -1.95 8.34
CA LEU A 64 -13.21 -1.08 7.90
C LEU A 64 -13.70 -0.24 9.07
N ASN A 65 -13.82 1.04 8.82
CA ASN A 65 -14.45 1.99 9.72
C ASN A 65 -15.97 2.03 9.46
N ASN A 66 -16.71 2.58 10.38
CA ASN A 66 -18.15 2.79 10.25
C ASN A 66 -18.57 4.12 10.85
N SER A 67 -19.87 4.45 10.73
CA SER A 67 -20.41 5.69 11.28
C SER A 67 -20.24 5.89 12.80
N SER A 68 -19.84 4.85 13.51
CA SER A 68 -19.53 4.90 14.94
C SER A 68 -18.04 5.02 15.22
N PHE A 69 -17.20 5.16 14.18
CA PHE A 69 -15.74 5.22 14.27
C PHE A 69 -15.11 4.00 14.95
N VAL A 70 -15.71 2.83 14.72
CA VAL A 70 -15.20 1.55 15.21
C VAL A 70 -14.62 0.77 14.05
N LEU A 71 -13.31 0.52 14.12
CA LEU A 71 -12.62 -0.32 13.16
C LEU A 71 -12.92 -1.79 13.42
N SER A 72 -13.30 -2.50 12.40
CA SER A 72 -13.54 -3.94 12.42
C SER A 72 -12.72 -4.61 11.33
N ASP A 73 -12.34 -5.88 11.54
CA ASP A 73 -11.70 -6.66 10.48
C ASP A 73 -12.55 -6.60 9.22
N GLY A 74 -11.92 -6.07 8.17
CA GLY A 74 -12.55 -5.89 6.87
C GLY A 74 -12.43 -7.12 5.99
N PHE A 75 -12.25 -6.89 4.70
CA PHE A 75 -12.24 -7.92 3.67
C PHE A 75 -11.37 -9.12 3.99
N THR A 76 -11.90 -10.31 3.70
CA THR A 76 -11.11 -11.54 3.59
C THR A 76 -10.19 -11.42 2.38
N TRP A 77 -8.89 -11.42 2.63
CA TRP A 77 -7.88 -11.38 1.59
C TRP A 77 -8.06 -12.47 0.55
N ASN A 78 -7.88 -12.08 -0.68
CA ASN A 78 -7.36 -13.00 -1.68
C ASN A 78 -5.89 -13.27 -1.31
N SER A 79 -5.53 -14.54 -1.13
CA SER A 79 -4.17 -14.99 -0.76
C SER A 79 -3.09 -14.62 -1.80
N GLU A 80 -3.47 -13.95 -2.89
CA GLU A 80 -2.57 -13.55 -3.98
C GLU A 80 -1.88 -12.19 -3.74
N ILE A 81 -2.40 -11.36 -2.81
CA ILE A 81 -1.73 -10.10 -2.48
C ILE A 81 -0.88 -10.32 -1.24
N TYR A 82 0.33 -10.70 -1.48
CA TYR A 82 1.34 -10.82 -0.45
C TYR A 82 1.72 -9.41 0.03
N GLY A 83 1.85 -9.23 1.34
CA GLY A 83 2.43 -8.03 1.88
C GLY A 83 3.85 -7.82 1.34
N VAL A 84 4.34 -6.62 1.48
CA VAL A 84 5.74 -6.29 1.18
C VAL A 84 6.42 -5.71 2.40
N THR A 85 7.75 -5.87 2.44
CA THR A 85 8.61 -5.18 3.41
C THR A 85 9.44 -4.12 2.71
N ALA A 86 9.88 -3.13 3.48
CA ALA A 86 10.79 -2.08 3.01
C ALA A 86 10.32 -1.39 1.71
N GLY A 87 9.03 -1.16 1.60
CA GLY A 87 8.43 -0.57 0.43
C GLY A 87 7.44 0.54 0.75
N GLY A 88 6.49 0.77 -0.13
CA GLY A 88 5.48 1.81 -0.02
C GLY A 88 4.17 1.45 -0.72
N ILE A 89 3.11 2.15 -0.36
CA ILE A 89 1.78 2.05 -0.97
C ILE A 89 1.30 3.45 -1.36
N SER A 90 0.52 3.53 -2.43
CA SER A 90 -0.17 4.74 -2.88
C SER A 90 -1.52 4.36 -3.46
N PHE A 91 -2.56 5.10 -3.07
CA PHE A 91 -3.93 4.88 -3.51
C PHE A 91 -4.31 5.92 -4.56
N ALA A 92 -5.11 5.51 -5.55
CA ALA A 92 -5.81 6.33 -6.52
C ALA A 92 -6.84 5.47 -7.27
N ASP A 93 -7.91 6.07 -7.74
CA ASP A 93 -8.84 5.48 -8.70
C ASP A 93 -8.22 5.57 -10.11
N TYR A 94 -7.28 4.62 -10.44
CA TYR A 94 -6.53 4.70 -11.70
C TYR A 94 -7.36 4.25 -12.92
N ASN A 95 -8.44 3.52 -12.67
CA ASN A 95 -9.31 3.00 -13.73
C ASN A 95 -10.62 3.77 -13.87
N ASN A 96 -10.82 4.84 -13.10
CA ASN A 96 -11.99 5.71 -13.09
C ASN A 96 -13.31 4.98 -12.82
N ASP A 97 -13.29 3.92 -11.98
CA ASP A 97 -14.49 3.18 -11.60
C ASP A 97 -15.15 3.70 -10.30
N GLY A 98 -14.55 4.70 -9.67
CA GLY A 98 -15.03 5.37 -8.48
C GLY A 98 -14.57 4.74 -7.17
N TYR A 99 -13.73 3.72 -7.20
CA TYR A 99 -13.14 3.10 -6.00
C TYR A 99 -11.63 3.32 -5.97
N GLU A 100 -11.10 3.52 -4.77
CA GLU A 100 -9.66 3.67 -4.58
C GLU A 100 -8.93 2.34 -4.80
N ASP A 101 -8.14 2.29 -5.85
CA ASP A 101 -7.18 1.24 -6.19
C ASP A 101 -5.84 1.53 -5.52
N PHE A 102 -4.82 0.69 -5.71
CA PHE A 102 -3.50 1.01 -5.17
C PHE A 102 -2.33 0.40 -5.95
N ALA A 103 -1.18 1.06 -5.84
CA ALA A 103 0.11 0.48 -6.17
C ALA A 103 0.86 0.16 -4.88
N LEU A 104 1.48 -1.02 -4.82
CA LEU A 104 2.26 -1.51 -3.71
C LEU A 104 3.63 -1.96 -4.20
N THR A 105 4.72 -1.36 -3.73
CA THR A 105 6.08 -1.74 -4.08
C THR A 105 6.87 -2.18 -2.86
N GLY A 106 7.84 -3.08 -3.05
CA GLY A 106 8.72 -3.55 -2.00
C GLY A 106 9.21 -4.98 -2.23
N LYS A 107 9.70 -5.61 -1.18
CA LYS A 107 10.17 -6.99 -1.19
C LYS A 107 9.06 -7.93 -0.69
N ASN A 108 8.68 -8.91 -1.51
CA ASN A 108 7.67 -9.91 -1.20
C ASN A 108 8.23 -11.05 -0.32
N SER A 109 7.40 -12.07 -0.02
CA SER A 109 7.79 -13.25 0.77
C SER A 109 8.83 -14.15 0.10
N ASP A 110 8.95 -14.06 -1.22
CA ASP A 110 9.91 -14.84 -2.01
C ASP A 110 11.24 -14.09 -2.20
N ASP A 111 11.46 -13.01 -1.44
CA ASP A 111 12.62 -12.12 -1.51
C ASP A 111 12.76 -11.36 -2.84
N GLU A 112 11.70 -11.28 -3.63
CA GLU A 112 11.68 -10.57 -4.90
C GLU A 112 11.23 -9.12 -4.69
N LEU A 113 11.81 -8.20 -5.48
CA LEU A 113 11.35 -6.82 -5.57
C LEU A 113 10.22 -6.72 -6.58
N VAL A 114 9.04 -6.34 -6.12
CA VAL A 114 7.81 -6.30 -6.91
C VAL A 114 7.10 -4.96 -6.75
N THR A 115 6.42 -4.55 -7.81
CA THR A 115 5.40 -3.52 -7.77
C THR A 115 4.10 -4.12 -8.27
N TYR A 116 3.11 -4.22 -7.40
CA TYR A 116 1.76 -4.64 -7.75
C TYR A 116 0.91 -3.42 -8.03
N ILE A 117 0.16 -3.45 -9.12
CA ILE A 117 -0.95 -2.54 -9.40
C ILE A 117 -2.22 -3.34 -9.17
N VAL A 118 -3.03 -2.90 -8.24
CA VAL A 118 -4.11 -3.67 -7.65
C VAL A 118 -5.41 -2.91 -7.78
N LYS A 119 -6.37 -3.55 -8.44
CA LYS A 119 -7.73 -3.06 -8.57
C LYS A 119 -8.56 -3.41 -7.34
N ASN A 120 -9.32 -2.44 -6.84
CA ASN A 120 -10.39 -2.65 -5.88
C ASN A 120 -11.67 -3.09 -6.61
N ALA A 121 -12.06 -4.34 -6.45
CA ALA A 121 -13.28 -4.90 -7.03
C ALA A 121 -14.43 -4.94 -6.00
N ILE A 122 -14.51 -3.92 -5.12
CA ILE A 122 -15.55 -3.65 -4.10
C ILE A 122 -15.52 -4.61 -2.91
N GLN A 123 -15.36 -5.92 -3.13
CA GLN A 123 -15.29 -6.94 -2.06
C GLN A 123 -14.06 -7.84 -2.19
N SER A 124 -13.17 -7.50 -3.09
CA SER A 124 -11.92 -8.22 -3.33
C SER A 124 -10.93 -7.30 -4.01
N PHE A 125 -9.66 -7.68 -3.96
CA PHE A 125 -8.59 -6.99 -4.66
C PHE A 125 -8.01 -7.91 -5.72
N ILE A 126 -7.73 -7.36 -6.89
CA ILE A 126 -7.19 -8.09 -8.05
C ILE A 126 -5.86 -7.47 -8.41
N VAL A 127 -4.79 -8.28 -8.43
CA VAL A 127 -3.51 -7.85 -9.00
C VAL A 127 -3.65 -7.85 -10.52
N GLU A 128 -3.82 -6.67 -11.11
CA GLU A 128 -3.92 -6.56 -12.57
C GLU A 128 -2.55 -6.54 -13.25
N HIS A 129 -1.57 -5.89 -12.58
CA HIS A 129 -0.22 -5.84 -13.12
C HIS A 129 0.82 -6.13 -12.04
N THR A 130 1.89 -6.84 -12.45
CA THR A 130 3.11 -6.99 -11.67
C THR A 130 4.27 -6.41 -12.48
N LYS A 131 5.00 -5.50 -11.88
CA LYS A 131 6.16 -4.81 -12.45
C LYS A 131 7.38 -5.02 -11.56
N PRO A 132 8.61 -4.79 -12.08
CA PRO A 132 9.79 -4.71 -11.24
C PRO A 132 9.57 -3.72 -10.10
N GLY A 133 9.94 -4.12 -8.90
CA GLY A 133 9.79 -3.29 -7.71
C GLY A 133 11.10 -2.68 -7.24
N VAL A 134 10.99 -1.92 -6.16
CA VAL A 134 12.13 -1.21 -5.56
C VAL A 134 12.18 -1.47 -4.06
N TYR A 135 13.40 -1.39 -3.52
CA TYR A 135 13.65 -1.46 -2.08
C TYR A 135 13.66 -0.04 -1.50
N PHE A 136 13.12 0.14 -0.30
CA PHE A 136 12.96 1.45 0.35
C PHE A 136 12.31 2.52 -0.55
N GLY A 137 11.39 2.08 -1.40
CA GLY A 137 10.76 2.92 -2.39
C GLY A 137 9.33 3.29 -2.07
N ARG A 138 8.79 4.17 -2.92
CA ARG A 138 7.40 4.56 -2.88
C ARG A 138 6.83 4.67 -4.29
N PRO A 139 5.62 4.19 -4.52
CA PRO A 139 4.84 4.50 -5.70
C PRO A 139 4.15 5.86 -5.53
N ALA A 140 3.86 6.54 -6.64
CA ALA A 140 3.04 7.74 -6.68
C ALA A 140 2.27 7.79 -8.01
N TRP A 141 0.98 8.14 -7.92
CA TRP A 141 0.11 8.30 -9.07
C TRP A 141 0.09 9.74 -9.57
N GLY A 142 -0.05 9.92 -10.88
CA GLY A 142 -0.23 11.23 -11.51
C GLY A 142 -0.31 11.12 -13.02
N ASP A 143 -1.15 11.94 -13.64
CA ASP A 143 -1.22 12.11 -15.09
C ASP A 143 -0.01 12.97 -15.54
N TYR A 144 1.12 12.30 -15.89
CA TYR A 144 2.36 13.02 -16.15
C TYR A 144 2.51 13.51 -17.58
N ASP A 145 1.79 12.91 -18.52
CA ASP A 145 1.82 13.29 -19.93
C ASP A 145 0.56 14.04 -20.40
N SER A 146 -0.40 14.21 -19.49
CA SER A 146 -1.65 14.97 -19.69
C SER A 146 -2.59 14.33 -20.73
N ASP A 147 -2.64 13.01 -20.76
CA ASP A 147 -3.57 12.26 -21.60
C ASP A 147 -4.90 11.95 -20.90
N GLY A 148 -4.98 12.15 -19.58
CA GLY A 148 -6.17 12.00 -18.75
C GLY A 148 -6.19 10.69 -17.95
N ASP A 149 -5.27 9.77 -18.18
CA ASP A 149 -5.10 8.54 -17.44
C ASP A 149 -4.04 8.71 -16.34
N LEU A 150 -4.14 7.93 -15.26
CA LEU A 150 -3.15 8.01 -14.18
C LEU A 150 -1.98 7.09 -14.46
N ASP A 151 -0.79 7.68 -14.49
CA ASP A 151 0.49 6.99 -14.60
C ASP A 151 1.05 6.64 -13.22
N LEU A 152 2.02 5.72 -13.21
CA LEU A 152 2.67 5.28 -11.98
C LEU A 152 4.16 5.62 -11.99
N LEU A 153 4.57 6.50 -11.07
CA LEU A 153 5.98 6.71 -10.72
C LEU A 153 6.39 5.77 -9.60
N VAL A 154 7.51 5.06 -9.77
CA VAL A 154 8.12 4.23 -8.74
C VAL A 154 9.56 4.69 -8.53
N THR A 155 9.91 5.03 -7.30
CA THR A 155 11.28 5.44 -6.94
C THR A 155 11.79 4.67 -5.74
N GLY A 156 13.08 4.35 -5.71
CA GLY A 156 13.71 3.59 -4.62
C GLY A 156 15.08 3.05 -5.01
N GLN A 157 15.40 1.85 -4.55
CA GLN A 157 16.66 1.17 -4.85
C GLN A 157 16.40 -0.13 -5.63
N SER A 158 17.22 -0.43 -6.64
CA SER A 158 17.05 -1.61 -7.52
C SER A 158 17.45 -2.94 -6.86
N GLY A 159 17.86 -2.96 -5.59
CA GLY A 159 18.25 -4.17 -4.87
C GLY A 159 18.98 -3.86 -3.57
N ILE A 160 19.51 -4.92 -2.94
CA ILE A 160 20.35 -4.84 -1.75
C ILE A 160 21.72 -5.39 -2.12
N THR A 161 22.77 -4.58 -2.03
CA THR A 161 24.12 -5.10 -2.16
C THR A 161 24.60 -5.76 -0.86
N VAL A 162 25.40 -6.81 -1.00
CA VAL A 162 26.07 -7.45 0.13
C VAL A 162 26.94 -6.43 0.87
N GLY A 163 26.57 -6.13 2.13
CA GLY A 163 27.24 -5.10 2.92
C GLY A 163 26.34 -3.93 3.34
N GLY A 164 25.06 -3.93 2.94
CA GLY A 164 24.06 -2.96 3.41
C GLY A 164 24.11 -1.57 2.77
N LEU A 165 25.01 -1.37 1.81
CA LEU A 165 25.00 -0.20 0.96
C LEU A 165 24.13 -0.53 -0.25
N GLY A 166 23.03 0.19 -0.41
CA GLY A 166 22.06 -0.02 -1.47
C GLY A 166 22.71 -0.02 -2.85
N SER A 167 22.10 -0.78 -3.74
CA SER A 167 22.30 -0.67 -5.16
C SER A 167 21.84 0.70 -5.67
N ASP A 168 22.06 0.95 -6.94
CA ASP A 168 21.78 2.22 -7.58
C ASP A 168 20.36 2.71 -7.34
N PRO A 169 20.15 4.00 -7.07
CA PRO A 169 18.83 4.58 -7.02
C PRO A 169 18.14 4.39 -8.38
N ILE A 170 16.86 4.09 -8.35
CA ILE A 170 16.05 3.91 -9.55
C ILE A 170 14.82 4.80 -9.46
N THR A 171 14.44 5.33 -10.59
CA THR A 171 13.18 6.04 -10.80
C THR A 171 12.59 5.54 -12.11
N GLN A 172 11.39 5.00 -12.07
CA GLN A 172 10.69 4.47 -13.24
C GLN A 172 9.32 5.11 -13.35
N VAL A 173 8.96 5.50 -14.56
CA VAL A 173 7.60 5.92 -14.91
C VAL A 173 6.98 4.81 -15.74
N TYR A 174 5.80 4.37 -15.33
CA TYR A 174 4.96 3.46 -16.09
C TYR A 174 3.77 4.26 -16.59
N ALA A 175 3.78 4.60 -17.89
CA ALA A 175 2.66 5.27 -18.53
C ALA A 175 1.51 4.29 -18.75
N GLN A 176 0.30 4.69 -18.38
CA GLN A 176 -0.91 3.96 -18.71
C GLN A 176 -1.33 4.33 -20.14
N ASN A 177 -1.74 3.36 -20.93
CA ASN A 177 -2.29 3.61 -22.26
C ASN A 177 -3.81 3.45 -22.27
N ASP A 178 -4.47 3.83 -23.38
CA ASP A 178 -5.92 3.74 -23.58
C ASP A 178 -6.52 2.33 -23.31
N ASP A 179 -5.70 1.26 -23.35
CA ASP A 179 -6.11 -0.11 -23.03
C ASP A 179 -5.93 -0.46 -21.53
N GLY A 180 -5.52 0.50 -20.69
CA GLY A 180 -5.25 0.30 -19.26
C GLY A 180 -3.95 -0.44 -18.96
N VAL A 181 -3.02 -0.53 -19.93
CA VAL A 181 -1.76 -1.24 -19.77
C VAL A 181 -0.65 -0.26 -19.41
N PHE A 182 0.05 -0.57 -18.32
CA PHE A 182 1.20 0.21 -17.86
C PHE A 182 2.48 -0.19 -18.59
N ILE A 183 3.11 0.75 -19.28
CA ILE A 183 4.33 0.55 -20.08
C ILE A 183 5.43 1.45 -19.52
N ILE A 184 6.64 0.91 -19.34
CA ILE A 184 7.77 1.72 -18.87
C ILE A 184 8.12 2.80 -19.90
N ASP A 185 8.24 4.04 -19.45
CA ASP A 185 8.77 5.13 -20.27
C ASP A 185 10.30 5.15 -20.16
N GLU A 186 10.98 4.50 -21.12
CA GLU A 186 12.44 4.43 -21.18
C GLU A 186 13.12 5.79 -21.41
N THR A 187 12.37 6.81 -21.82
CA THR A 187 12.94 8.14 -22.11
C THR A 187 13.18 8.96 -20.83
N ARG A 188 12.58 8.53 -19.70
CA ARG A 188 12.57 9.25 -18.42
C ARG A 188 12.90 8.37 -17.21
N SER A 189 13.48 7.21 -17.45
CA SER A 189 13.90 6.25 -16.41
C SER A 189 15.39 6.41 -16.04
#